data_3bad19c15c8ece3db336c9bfadb9f61d
#
_entry.id   3bad19c15c8ece3db336c9bfadb9f61d
#
_cell.length_a   1.000
_cell.length_b   1.000
_cell.length_c   1.000
_cell.angle_alpha   90.00
_cell.angle_beta   90.00
_cell.angle_gamma   90.00
#
_symmetry.space_group_name_H-M   'P 1'
#
loop_
_entity.id
_entity.type
_entity.pdbx_description
1 polymer ?
#
loop_
_entity_poly.entity_id
_entity_poly.type
_entity_poly.pdbx_seq_one_letter_code
_entity_poly.pdbx_strand_id
1 'polypeptide(L)'
;VAESWNEAIWEKAGIKANLDGDKLKKLFGKTMDEIGRLMLPTLDDEKRAEVCQACYDYEDAYLEKHSGVFYDGVIDTLNELAKDYNLYVVSNCQVGYIETTLRYANITDKVKDHLCYGDTGLHKGETIKLLMKKNNIDEAIYVGDTQGDFEACEMANIPMIFASYGFGKVENPAYTINDIKELPSLMAKINTK
;
A
#
# COMPACT_ATOMS: atom_id res chain seq x y z
N VAL A 1 -4.40 -3.94 -13.57
CA VAL A 1 -3.62 -2.68 -13.49
C VAL A 1 -2.89 -2.38 -14.79
N ALA A 2 -1.92 -3.23 -15.26
CA ALA A 2 -1.13 -2.91 -16.46
C ALA A 2 -2.00 -2.61 -17.71
N GLU A 3 -3.00 -3.43 -17.96
CA GLU A 3 -3.89 -3.26 -19.12
C GLU A 3 -4.72 -1.98 -19.00
N SER A 4 -5.36 -1.75 -17.85
CA SER A 4 -6.18 -0.57 -17.60
C SER A 4 -5.38 0.73 -17.72
N TRP A 5 -4.16 0.76 -17.17
CA TRP A 5 -3.29 1.92 -17.27
C TRP A 5 -2.77 2.16 -18.69
N ASN A 6 -2.40 1.11 -19.43
CA ASN A 6 -2.01 1.26 -20.86
C ASN A 6 -3.14 1.86 -21.68
N GLU A 7 -4.37 1.44 -21.45
CA GLU A 7 -5.57 1.96 -22.14
C GLU A 7 -5.80 3.43 -21.80
N ALA A 8 -5.81 3.79 -20.52
CA ALA A 8 -6.00 5.16 -20.05
C ALA A 8 -4.91 6.12 -20.60
N ILE A 9 -3.64 5.71 -20.56
CA ILE A 9 -2.52 6.50 -21.08
C ILE A 9 -2.64 6.70 -22.58
N TRP A 10 -3.01 5.66 -23.32
CA TRP A 10 -3.23 5.76 -24.75
C TRP A 10 -4.38 6.70 -25.10
N GLU A 11 -5.51 6.58 -24.44
CA GLU A 11 -6.68 7.42 -24.70
C GLU A 11 -6.45 8.89 -24.36
N LYS A 12 -5.76 9.17 -23.26
CA LYS A 12 -5.58 10.55 -22.77
C LYS A 12 -4.37 11.29 -23.36
N ALA A 13 -3.32 10.55 -23.72
CA ALA A 13 -2.06 11.14 -24.17
C ALA A 13 -1.54 10.62 -25.51
N GLY A 14 -2.12 9.57 -26.09
CA GLY A 14 -1.62 8.92 -27.29
C GLY A 14 -0.25 8.25 -27.11
N ILE A 15 0.14 7.97 -25.87
CA ILE A 15 1.44 7.37 -25.53
C ILE A 15 1.28 5.86 -25.39
N LYS A 16 2.16 5.11 -26.05
CA LYS A 16 2.28 3.65 -25.85
C LYS A 16 3.22 3.37 -24.67
N ALA A 17 2.71 3.34 -23.47
CA ALA A 17 3.53 3.13 -22.26
C ALA A 17 4.08 1.69 -22.19
N ASN A 18 3.38 0.71 -22.77
CA ASN A 18 3.76 -0.70 -22.76
C ASN A 18 4.08 -1.21 -21.35
N LEU A 19 3.23 -0.86 -20.38
CA LEU A 19 3.34 -1.33 -19.02
C LEU A 19 3.07 -2.84 -18.96
N ASP A 20 3.86 -3.53 -18.18
CA ASP A 20 3.73 -4.95 -17.85
C ASP A 20 3.96 -5.15 -16.34
N GLY A 21 3.81 -6.38 -15.87
CA GLY A 21 3.98 -6.70 -14.46
C GLY A 21 5.37 -6.35 -13.91
N ASP A 22 6.43 -6.51 -14.72
CA ASP A 22 7.80 -6.24 -14.27
C ASP A 22 8.10 -4.73 -14.18
N LYS A 23 7.50 -3.93 -15.06
CA LYS A 23 7.58 -2.47 -14.98
C LYS A 23 6.79 -1.95 -13.79
N LEU A 24 5.57 -2.46 -13.57
CA LEU A 24 4.74 -2.05 -12.44
C LEU A 24 5.38 -2.41 -11.09
N LYS A 25 5.99 -3.58 -10.96
CA LYS A 25 6.70 -3.98 -9.73
C LYS A 25 7.75 -2.95 -9.29
N LYS A 26 8.40 -2.26 -10.23
CA LYS A 26 9.41 -1.22 -9.93
C LYS A 26 8.79 0.09 -9.44
N LEU A 27 7.48 0.24 -9.61
CA LEU A 27 6.72 1.42 -9.20
C LEU A 27 6.06 1.24 -7.83
N PHE A 28 5.82 0.00 -7.40
CA PHE A 28 5.16 -0.28 -6.13
C PHE A 28 5.94 0.27 -4.94
N GLY A 29 5.20 0.77 -3.95
CA GLY A 29 5.74 1.46 -2.79
C GLY A 29 6.03 2.95 -2.97
N LYS A 30 6.02 3.46 -4.22
CA LYS A 30 6.17 4.89 -4.51
C LYS A 30 4.85 5.65 -4.34
N THR A 31 4.96 6.96 -4.15
CA THR A 31 3.77 7.83 -4.18
C THR A 31 3.19 7.92 -5.59
N MET A 32 1.91 8.28 -5.70
CA MET A 32 1.25 8.41 -6.99
C MET A 32 1.92 9.45 -7.89
N ASP A 33 2.42 10.56 -7.33
CA ASP A 33 3.17 11.59 -8.05
C ASP A 33 4.50 11.07 -8.60
N GLU A 34 5.24 10.29 -7.81
CA GLU A 34 6.49 9.66 -8.26
C GLU A 34 6.24 8.67 -9.39
N ILE A 35 5.18 7.87 -9.28
CA ILE A 35 4.77 6.92 -10.32
C ILE A 35 4.46 7.68 -11.62
N GLY A 36 3.67 8.74 -11.54
CA GLY A 36 3.33 9.57 -12.69
C GLY A 36 4.57 10.15 -13.40
N ARG A 37 5.52 10.70 -12.64
CA ARG A 37 6.77 11.24 -13.19
C ARG A 37 7.64 10.18 -13.86
N LEU A 38 7.69 8.99 -13.28
CA LEU A 38 8.47 7.87 -13.83
C LEU A 38 7.85 7.27 -15.10
N MET A 39 6.52 7.17 -15.13
CA MET A 39 5.80 6.61 -16.29
C MET A 39 5.70 7.59 -17.45
N LEU A 40 5.52 8.87 -17.17
CA LEU A 40 5.17 9.92 -18.13
C LEU A 40 6.13 11.12 -18.05
N PRO A 41 7.45 10.90 -18.19
CA PRO A 41 8.46 11.94 -17.97
C PRO A 41 8.41 13.08 -18.98
N THR A 42 7.77 12.86 -20.13
CA THR A 42 7.70 13.84 -21.23
C THR A 42 6.49 14.76 -21.12
N LEU A 43 5.55 14.47 -20.25
CA LEU A 43 4.37 15.31 -20.02
C LEU A 43 4.68 16.41 -19.00
N ASP A 44 4.08 17.59 -19.20
CA ASP A 44 4.02 18.62 -18.15
C ASP A 44 3.18 18.14 -16.96
N ASP A 45 3.27 18.87 -15.85
CA ASP A 45 2.65 18.44 -14.58
C ASP A 45 1.11 18.40 -14.68
N GLU A 46 0.48 19.33 -15.40
CA GLU A 46 -0.99 19.38 -15.54
C GLU A 46 -1.49 18.19 -16.38
N LYS A 47 -0.89 17.95 -17.54
CA LYS A 47 -1.26 16.82 -18.40
C LYS A 47 -0.94 15.48 -17.75
N ARG A 48 0.16 15.39 -17.02
CA ARG A 48 0.53 14.20 -16.27
C ARG A 48 -0.50 13.89 -15.20
N ALA A 49 -0.97 14.88 -14.42
CA ALA A 49 -2.01 14.71 -13.41
C ALA A 49 -3.32 14.22 -14.03
N GLU A 50 -3.75 14.79 -15.16
CA GLU A 50 -4.94 14.34 -15.90
C GLU A 50 -4.84 12.86 -16.32
N VAL A 51 -3.70 12.46 -16.89
CA VAL A 51 -3.49 11.08 -17.34
C VAL A 51 -3.41 10.11 -16.17
N CYS A 52 -2.72 10.48 -15.09
CA CYS A 52 -2.66 9.67 -13.89
C CYS A 52 -4.05 9.48 -13.26
N GLN A 53 -4.86 10.54 -13.19
CA GLN A 53 -6.24 10.42 -12.69
C GLN A 53 -7.04 9.42 -13.53
N ALA A 54 -6.92 9.48 -14.85
CA ALA A 54 -7.59 8.50 -15.71
C ALA A 54 -7.10 7.06 -15.45
N CYS A 55 -5.79 6.86 -15.18
CA CYS A 55 -5.27 5.55 -14.80
C CYS A 55 -5.94 5.02 -13.52
N TYR A 56 -6.14 5.88 -12.52
CA TYR A 56 -6.80 5.51 -11.26
C TYR A 56 -8.28 5.20 -11.46
N ASP A 57 -8.99 6.03 -12.22
CA ASP A 57 -10.40 5.81 -12.55
C ASP A 57 -10.61 4.47 -13.29
N TYR A 58 -9.72 4.13 -14.24
CA TYR A 58 -9.76 2.86 -14.96
C TYR A 58 -9.43 1.66 -14.06
N GLU A 59 -8.46 1.83 -13.14
CA GLU A 59 -8.09 0.79 -12.17
C GLU A 59 -9.23 0.53 -11.20
N ASP A 60 -9.83 1.58 -10.64
CA ASP A 60 -10.94 1.47 -9.71
C ASP A 60 -12.16 0.80 -10.37
N ALA A 61 -12.50 1.20 -11.59
CA ALA A 61 -13.57 0.56 -12.37
C ALA A 61 -13.28 -0.92 -12.69
N TYR A 62 -12.01 -1.29 -12.87
CA TYR A 62 -11.60 -2.67 -13.05
C TYR A 62 -11.72 -3.45 -11.73
N LEU A 63 -11.23 -2.88 -10.63
CA LEU A 63 -11.25 -3.51 -9.31
C LEU A 63 -12.68 -3.68 -8.78
N GLU A 64 -13.62 -2.82 -9.14
CA GLU A 64 -15.05 -3.02 -8.81
C GLU A 64 -15.64 -4.31 -9.40
N LYS A 65 -15.05 -4.84 -10.45
CA LYS A 65 -15.51 -6.06 -11.16
C LYS A 65 -14.63 -7.27 -10.89
N HIS A 66 -13.37 -7.04 -10.53
CA HIS A 66 -12.35 -8.08 -10.43
C HIS A 66 -11.50 -7.84 -9.19
N SER A 67 -11.67 -8.65 -8.16
CA SER A 67 -10.79 -8.60 -6.99
C SER A 67 -9.33 -8.88 -7.35
N GLY A 68 -8.40 -8.26 -6.63
CA GLY A 68 -6.99 -8.65 -6.66
C GLY A 68 -6.79 -10.06 -6.12
N VAL A 69 -5.63 -10.65 -6.41
CA VAL A 69 -5.23 -11.91 -5.81
C VAL A 69 -4.51 -11.59 -4.50
N PHE A 70 -5.06 -12.06 -3.39
CA PHE A 70 -4.44 -11.94 -2.07
C PHE A 70 -3.37 -13.01 -1.86
N TYR A 71 -2.36 -12.71 -1.07
CA TYR A 71 -1.41 -13.72 -0.60
C TYR A 71 -2.15 -14.78 0.22
N ASP A 72 -1.69 -16.03 0.11
CA ASP A 72 -2.29 -17.14 0.82
C ASP A 72 -2.26 -16.91 2.35
N GLY A 73 -3.40 -17.13 3.01
CA GLY A 73 -3.55 -16.96 4.44
C GLY A 73 -3.69 -15.52 4.96
N VAL A 74 -3.62 -14.47 4.11
CA VAL A 74 -3.67 -13.08 4.59
C VAL A 74 -4.98 -12.78 5.30
N ILE A 75 -6.12 -13.20 4.73
CA ILE A 75 -7.44 -12.92 5.30
C ILE A 75 -7.61 -13.62 6.64
N ASP A 76 -7.23 -14.89 6.74
CA ASP A 76 -7.31 -15.66 7.98
C ASP A 76 -6.41 -15.08 9.06
N THR A 77 -5.18 -14.70 8.69
CA THR A 77 -4.23 -14.06 9.61
C THR A 77 -4.74 -12.73 10.14
N LEU A 78 -5.31 -11.88 9.28
CA LEU A 78 -5.88 -10.60 9.72
C LEU A 78 -7.12 -10.80 10.60
N ASN A 79 -7.96 -11.78 10.31
CA ASN A 79 -9.09 -12.15 11.18
C ASN A 79 -8.64 -12.69 12.54
N GLU A 80 -7.53 -13.42 12.60
CA GLU A 80 -6.93 -13.88 13.86
C GLU A 80 -6.39 -12.70 14.66
N LEU A 81 -5.55 -11.87 14.06
CA LEU A 81 -4.94 -10.72 14.71
C LEU A 81 -5.97 -9.68 15.18
N ALA A 82 -7.07 -9.50 14.47
CA ALA A 82 -8.13 -8.56 14.85
C ALA A 82 -8.84 -8.92 16.18
N LYS A 83 -8.62 -10.11 16.74
CA LYS A 83 -9.15 -10.52 18.05
C LYS A 83 -8.40 -9.84 19.21
N ASP A 84 -7.09 -9.60 19.02
CA ASP A 84 -6.20 -9.13 20.09
C ASP A 84 -5.59 -7.75 19.76
N TYR A 85 -5.62 -7.32 18.50
CA TYR A 85 -5.01 -6.08 18.03
C TYR A 85 -6.01 -5.21 17.26
N ASN A 86 -5.83 -3.90 17.34
CA ASN A 86 -6.49 -2.97 16.43
C ASN A 86 -5.70 -2.90 15.12
N LEU A 87 -6.37 -3.16 14.01
CA LEU A 87 -5.76 -3.14 12.68
C LEU A 87 -6.01 -1.80 12.00
N TYR A 88 -4.97 -1.26 11.36
CA TYR A 88 -4.98 -0.03 10.59
C TYR A 88 -4.28 -0.23 9.26
N VAL A 89 -4.60 0.60 8.26
CA VAL A 89 -3.91 0.56 6.95
C VAL A 89 -3.36 1.93 6.59
N VAL A 90 -2.09 1.97 6.19
CA VAL A 90 -1.46 3.14 5.56
C VAL A 90 -0.85 2.72 4.22
N SER A 91 -1.18 3.44 3.15
CA SER A 91 -0.71 3.14 1.80
C SER A 91 -0.34 4.40 1.03
N ASN A 92 0.53 4.25 0.01
CA ASN A 92 0.84 5.32 -0.95
C ASN A 92 -0.11 5.34 -2.16
N CYS A 93 -1.26 4.67 -2.09
CA CYS A 93 -2.25 4.58 -3.16
C CYS A 93 -3.16 5.82 -3.26
N GLN A 94 -4.01 5.82 -4.29
CA GLN A 94 -5.10 6.77 -4.48
C GLN A 94 -6.24 6.56 -3.47
N VAL A 95 -7.13 7.55 -3.39
CA VAL A 95 -8.38 7.47 -2.61
C VAL A 95 -9.27 6.34 -3.15
N GLY A 96 -9.94 5.61 -2.27
CA GLY A 96 -10.88 4.55 -2.64
C GLY A 96 -10.25 3.16 -2.81
N TYR A 97 -8.94 3.08 -3.05
CA TYR A 97 -8.24 1.81 -3.28
C TYR A 97 -8.23 0.91 -2.04
N ILE A 98 -7.98 1.48 -0.85
CA ILE A 98 -7.98 0.72 0.41
C ILE A 98 -9.39 0.19 0.68
N GLU A 99 -10.40 1.03 0.59
CA GLU A 99 -11.80 0.67 0.86
C GLU A 99 -12.28 -0.45 -0.07
N THR A 100 -11.94 -0.35 -1.35
CA THR A 100 -12.26 -1.38 -2.34
C THR A 100 -11.57 -2.70 -2.00
N THR A 101 -10.28 -2.65 -1.64
CA THR A 101 -9.51 -3.83 -1.25
C THR A 101 -10.09 -4.50 -0.01
N LEU A 102 -10.40 -3.74 1.05
CA LEU A 102 -10.98 -4.25 2.29
C LEU A 102 -12.36 -4.87 2.07
N ARG A 103 -13.17 -4.27 1.20
CA ARG A 103 -14.49 -4.79 0.82
C ARG A 103 -14.39 -6.14 0.11
N TYR A 104 -13.46 -6.28 -0.86
CA TYR A 104 -13.22 -7.56 -1.52
C TYR A 104 -12.66 -8.64 -0.59
N ALA A 105 -11.78 -8.26 0.33
CA ALA A 105 -11.26 -9.16 1.34
C ALA A 105 -12.31 -9.54 2.41
N ASN A 106 -13.46 -8.84 2.45
CA ASN A 106 -14.50 -9.00 3.46
C ASN A 106 -13.97 -8.82 4.90
N ILE A 107 -13.06 -7.84 5.08
CA ILE A 107 -12.43 -7.50 6.36
C ILE A 107 -12.60 -6.02 6.74
N THR A 108 -13.53 -5.31 6.11
CA THR A 108 -13.77 -3.89 6.39
C THR A 108 -14.08 -3.63 7.87
N ASP A 109 -14.82 -4.53 8.51
CA ASP A 109 -15.16 -4.46 9.95
C ASP A 109 -13.98 -4.77 10.89
N LYS A 110 -12.88 -5.30 10.37
CA LYS A 110 -11.67 -5.63 11.14
C LYS A 110 -10.68 -4.47 11.21
N VAL A 111 -10.67 -3.60 10.19
CA VAL A 111 -9.80 -2.44 10.13
C VAL A 111 -10.48 -1.24 10.77
N LYS A 112 -9.85 -0.64 11.78
CA LYS A 112 -10.41 0.47 12.56
C LYS A 112 -10.42 1.77 11.80
N ASP A 113 -9.33 2.05 11.07
CA ASP A 113 -9.17 3.26 10.27
C ASP A 113 -8.04 3.07 9.26
N HIS A 114 -8.01 3.91 8.25
CA HIS A 114 -6.96 3.92 7.24
C HIS A 114 -6.71 5.33 6.73
N LEU A 115 -5.53 5.55 6.16
CA LEU A 115 -5.17 6.73 5.39
C LEU A 115 -4.27 6.34 4.22
N CYS A 116 -4.41 7.06 3.11
CA CYS A 116 -3.52 6.90 1.97
C CYS A 116 -2.88 8.22 1.54
N TYR A 117 -1.94 8.14 0.60
CA TYR A 117 -1.34 9.33 -0.01
C TYR A 117 -2.41 10.20 -0.69
N GLY A 118 -3.39 9.58 -1.35
CA GLY A 118 -4.49 10.30 -1.98
C GLY A 118 -5.32 11.14 -0.99
N ASP A 119 -5.49 10.67 0.26
CA ASP A 119 -6.21 11.41 1.30
C ASP A 119 -5.42 12.61 1.84
N THR A 120 -4.09 12.45 1.95
CA THR A 120 -3.27 13.34 2.77
C THR A 120 -2.31 14.19 1.96
N GLY A 121 -1.85 13.74 0.80
CA GLY A 121 -0.74 14.31 0.06
C GLY A 121 0.61 14.23 0.80
N LEU A 122 0.67 13.49 1.91
CA LEU A 122 1.85 13.37 2.77
C LEU A 122 2.62 12.10 2.47
N HIS A 123 3.92 12.11 2.68
CA HIS A 123 4.73 10.89 2.65
C HIS A 123 4.30 9.91 3.76
N LYS A 124 4.52 8.62 3.52
CA LYS A 124 4.00 7.53 4.36
C LYS A 124 4.32 7.70 5.86
N GLY A 125 5.52 8.12 6.23
CA GLY A 125 5.89 8.33 7.63
C GLY A 125 5.06 9.42 8.33
N GLU A 126 4.74 10.50 7.61
CA GLU A 126 3.86 11.56 8.12
C GLU A 126 2.40 11.08 8.19
N THR A 127 1.97 10.29 7.20
CA THR A 127 0.63 9.68 7.18
C THR A 127 0.45 8.69 8.34
N ILE A 128 1.48 7.88 8.68
CA ILE A 128 1.47 7.02 9.86
C ILE A 128 1.29 7.86 11.13
N LYS A 129 2.08 8.91 11.33
CA LYS A 129 1.94 9.81 12.49
C LYS A 129 0.55 10.43 12.59
N LEU A 130 0.00 10.85 11.45
CA LEU A 130 -1.34 11.43 11.38
C LEU A 130 -2.41 10.43 11.80
N LEU A 131 -2.35 9.19 11.28
CA LEU A 131 -3.27 8.11 11.63
C LEU A 131 -3.17 7.75 13.12
N MET A 132 -1.95 7.63 13.65
CA MET A 132 -1.72 7.38 15.08
C MET A 132 -2.33 8.48 15.95
N LYS A 133 -2.07 9.75 15.61
CA LYS A 133 -2.65 10.89 16.32
C LYS A 133 -4.17 10.93 16.26
N LYS A 134 -4.76 10.70 15.08
CA LYS A 134 -6.21 10.69 14.85
C LYS A 134 -6.91 9.65 15.72
N ASN A 135 -6.26 8.50 15.92
CA ASN A 135 -6.84 7.36 16.64
C ASN A 135 -6.32 7.19 18.07
N ASN A 136 -5.53 8.14 18.60
CA ASN A 136 -4.90 8.09 19.93
C ASN A 136 -4.10 6.78 20.15
N ILE A 137 -3.25 6.44 19.16
CA ILE A 137 -2.41 5.24 19.20
C ILE A 137 -1.05 5.63 19.77
N ASP A 138 -0.71 5.09 20.93
CA ASP A 138 0.57 5.33 21.60
C ASP A 138 1.66 4.37 21.13
N GLU A 139 1.28 3.12 20.82
CA GLU A 139 2.20 2.08 20.37
C GLU A 139 1.64 1.38 19.13
N ALA A 140 2.49 1.21 18.12
CA ALA A 140 2.16 0.52 16.88
C ALA A 140 3.37 -0.25 16.35
N ILE A 141 3.11 -1.27 15.55
CA ILE A 141 4.11 -1.94 14.72
C ILE A 141 3.58 -1.98 13.29
N TYR A 142 4.45 -1.71 12.34
CA TYR A 142 4.09 -1.69 10.92
C TYR A 142 4.59 -2.94 10.22
N VAL A 143 3.78 -3.53 9.36
CA VAL A 143 4.19 -4.63 8.48
C VAL A 143 4.31 -4.07 7.08
N GLY A 144 5.52 -4.12 6.52
CA GLY A 144 5.81 -3.56 5.20
C GLY A 144 6.85 -4.40 4.45
N ASP A 145 7.05 -4.10 3.17
CA ASP A 145 7.87 -4.93 2.29
C ASP A 145 8.93 -4.14 1.51
N THR A 146 9.02 -2.83 1.70
CA THR A 146 9.96 -1.97 0.97
C THR A 146 10.88 -1.20 1.91
N GLN A 147 12.02 -0.75 1.37
CA GLN A 147 12.92 0.18 2.09
C GLN A 147 12.20 1.49 2.44
N GLY A 148 11.28 1.97 1.57
CA GLY A 148 10.46 3.15 1.85
C GLY A 148 9.50 2.94 3.04
N ASP A 149 9.01 1.72 3.28
CA ASP A 149 8.23 1.39 4.48
C ASP A 149 9.10 1.46 5.72
N PHE A 150 10.34 0.96 5.64
CA PHE A 150 11.30 1.00 6.73
C PHE A 150 11.62 2.45 7.12
N GLU A 151 11.97 3.28 6.15
CA GLU A 151 12.26 4.72 6.36
C GLU A 151 11.04 5.47 6.92
N ALA A 152 9.84 5.12 6.47
CA ALA A 152 8.58 5.67 7.00
C ALA A 152 8.37 5.29 8.48
N CYS A 153 8.69 4.06 8.85
CA CYS A 153 8.63 3.60 10.25
C CYS A 153 9.68 4.30 11.13
N GLU A 154 10.91 4.49 10.63
CA GLU A 154 11.92 5.27 11.34
C GLU A 154 11.44 6.71 11.57
N MET A 155 10.89 7.36 10.52
CA MET A 155 10.31 8.70 10.65
C MET A 155 9.16 8.73 11.67
N ALA A 156 8.32 7.72 11.71
CA ALA A 156 7.21 7.63 12.63
C ALA A 156 7.62 7.17 14.05
N ASN A 157 8.87 6.75 14.24
CA ASN A 157 9.42 6.19 15.47
C ASN A 157 8.63 4.96 15.95
N ILE A 158 8.30 4.07 15.02
CA ILE A 158 7.67 2.77 15.30
C ILE A 158 8.49 1.63 14.70
N PRO A 159 8.49 0.43 15.30
CA PRO A 159 9.15 -0.73 14.72
C PRO A 159 8.45 -1.23 13.46
N MET A 160 9.24 -1.86 12.57
CA MET A 160 8.74 -2.53 11.36
C MET A 160 9.01 -4.04 11.42
N ILE A 161 8.03 -4.82 10.95
CA ILE A 161 8.20 -6.22 10.56
C ILE A 161 8.33 -6.24 9.03
N PHE A 162 9.45 -6.74 8.54
CA PHE A 162 9.70 -6.88 7.11
C PHE A 162 9.02 -8.14 6.56
N ALA A 163 8.11 -7.97 5.60
CA ALA A 163 7.46 -9.02 4.83
C ALA A 163 8.32 -9.36 3.60
N SER A 164 9.24 -10.31 3.74
CA SER A 164 10.25 -10.65 2.71
C SER A 164 9.67 -11.26 1.42
N TYR A 165 8.42 -11.68 1.45
CA TYR A 165 7.68 -12.20 0.30
C TYR A 165 7.05 -11.10 -0.58
N GLY A 166 7.19 -9.83 -0.20
CA GLY A 166 6.69 -8.68 -0.98
C GLY A 166 7.58 -8.30 -2.15
N PHE A 167 7.57 -7.04 -2.53
CA PHE A 167 8.22 -6.55 -3.76
C PHE A 167 9.63 -6.01 -3.55
N GLY A 168 9.95 -5.58 -2.33
CA GLY A 168 11.19 -4.87 -2.02
C GLY A 168 12.21 -5.67 -1.25
N LYS A 169 13.22 -4.94 -0.78
CA LYS A 169 14.25 -5.43 0.14
C LYS A 169 14.45 -4.38 1.22
N VAL A 170 14.74 -4.83 2.43
CA VAL A 170 15.06 -3.96 3.57
C VAL A 170 16.41 -4.38 4.11
N GLU A 171 17.28 -3.40 4.38
CA GLU A 171 18.59 -3.66 4.98
C GLU A 171 18.46 -3.75 6.51
N ASN A 172 18.94 -4.87 7.07
CA ASN A 172 18.99 -5.10 8.52
C ASN A 172 17.66 -4.91 9.27
N PRO A 173 16.55 -5.53 8.84
CA PRO A 173 15.29 -5.42 9.55
C PRO A 173 15.40 -6.10 10.93
N ALA A 174 14.80 -5.47 11.96
CA ALA A 174 14.77 -6.06 13.31
C ALA A 174 13.92 -7.34 13.38
N TYR A 175 12.86 -7.38 12.59
CA TYR A 175 11.94 -8.51 12.48
C TYR A 175 11.66 -8.81 11.02
N THR A 176 11.57 -10.11 10.69
CA THR A 176 11.26 -10.58 9.33
C THR A 176 10.27 -11.72 9.39
N ILE A 177 9.31 -11.74 8.47
CA ILE A 177 8.43 -12.86 8.16
C ILE A 177 8.58 -13.24 6.70
N ASN A 178 8.57 -14.55 6.40
CA ASN A 178 8.65 -15.08 5.04
C ASN A 178 7.29 -15.57 4.53
N ASP A 179 6.31 -15.60 5.39
CA ASP A 179 4.90 -15.87 5.11
C ASP A 179 4.05 -15.06 6.11
N ILE A 180 2.92 -14.52 5.65
CA ILE A 180 2.00 -13.76 6.51
C ILE A 180 1.51 -14.58 7.73
N LYS A 181 1.41 -15.90 7.58
CA LYS A 181 1.00 -16.85 8.63
C LYS A 181 1.96 -16.91 9.82
N GLU A 182 3.19 -16.40 9.68
CA GLU A 182 4.16 -16.30 10.77
C GLU A 182 3.84 -15.12 11.71
N LEU A 183 3.05 -14.14 11.24
CA LEU A 183 2.82 -12.89 11.94
C LEU A 183 2.19 -13.06 13.34
N PRO A 184 1.14 -13.87 13.55
CA PRO A 184 0.56 -14.05 14.89
C PRO A 184 1.57 -14.57 15.91
N SER A 185 2.39 -15.56 15.53
CA SER A 185 3.40 -16.13 16.42
C SER A 185 4.55 -15.17 16.71
N LEU A 186 4.91 -14.30 15.77
CA LEU A 186 5.90 -13.25 15.96
C LEU A 186 5.36 -12.17 16.91
N MET A 187 4.13 -11.71 16.69
CA MET A 187 3.47 -10.71 17.56
C MET A 187 3.37 -11.19 19.01
N ALA A 188 3.01 -12.44 19.24
CA ALA A 188 2.99 -13.02 20.58
C ALA A 188 4.37 -12.96 21.27
N LYS A 189 5.48 -13.19 20.53
CA LYS A 189 6.85 -13.10 21.06
C LYS A 189 7.29 -11.66 21.35
N ILE A 190 6.85 -10.69 20.55
CA ILE A 190 7.18 -9.27 20.76
C ILE A 190 6.49 -8.75 22.05
N ASN A 191 5.23 -9.09 22.26
CA ASN A 191 4.45 -8.64 23.41
C ASN A 191 4.85 -9.29 24.75
N THR A 192 5.67 -10.35 24.73
CA THR A 192 6.16 -10.99 25.96
C THR A 192 7.48 -10.43 26.48
N LYS A 193 8.02 -9.39 25.82
CA LYS A 193 9.22 -8.67 26.26
C LYS A 193 8.87 -7.36 26.93
#